data_d241f5004a6073238986dffb16ea622b
#
_entry.id   d241f5004a6073238986dffb16ea622b
#
_cell.length_a   1.000
_cell.length_b   1.000
_cell.length_c   1.000
_cell.angle_alpha   90.00
_cell.angle_beta   90.00
_cell.angle_gamma   90.00
#
_symmetry.space_group_name_H-M   'P 1'
#
loop_
_entity.id
_entity.type
_entity.pdbx_description
1 polymer ?
#
loop_
_entity_poly.entity_id
_entity_poly.type
_entity_poly.pdbx_seq_one_letter_code
_entity_poly.pdbx_strand_id
1 'polypeptide(L)'
;TGSLEVVCSEGKLLFVEFNEKTMPDYYNQYFGGIDKRRTDYGIWQASKPRQAKAGVVLADGMAFVEAQMMEKQSLEGNFELLTGASGSMRNLLPLASKLSKEIQTSSKQKLYSLSENFGYGLTGWLRIVIEDGKIVDFRYDEIFADHQEPIRYPELKRYYKQSKYFSPCYQDPFAPGWDRHCWNCSFRAIMDLLRARVLEKQDLFDIEGLIYTDGENMGPLWDHDAPFDAPQTNSVQVRYPSYDNYLHMAAELAKHLPTPFGR
;
A
#
# COMPACT_ATOMS: atom_id res chain seq x y z
N THR A 1 15.82 7.42 -2.53
CA THR A 1 15.28 8.20 -1.40
C THR A 1 14.80 7.25 -0.33
N GLY A 2 15.27 7.44 0.92
CA GLY A 2 14.77 6.70 2.09
C GLY A 2 13.66 7.49 2.79
N SER A 3 12.73 6.78 3.41
CA SER A 3 11.69 7.33 4.28
C SER A 3 11.54 6.50 5.54
N LEU A 4 11.08 7.13 6.59
CA LEU A 4 10.71 6.51 7.85
C LEU A 4 9.40 7.11 8.31
N GLU A 5 8.46 6.25 8.65
CA GLU A 5 7.19 6.61 9.22
C GLU A 5 7.06 6.03 10.62
N VAL A 6 6.62 6.84 11.57
CA VAL A 6 6.49 6.46 12.97
C VAL A 6 5.16 6.95 13.51
N VAL A 7 4.48 6.10 14.25
CA VAL A 7 3.27 6.47 15.02
C VAL A 7 3.59 6.32 16.49
N CYS A 8 3.31 7.37 17.24
CA CYS A 8 3.45 7.39 18.70
C CYS A 8 2.12 7.74 19.33
N SER A 9 1.81 7.12 20.45
CA SER A 9 0.69 7.49 21.31
C SER A 9 1.11 7.36 22.76
N GLU A 10 0.83 8.39 23.55
CA GLU A 10 1.12 8.40 25.01
C GLU A 10 2.59 8.02 25.33
N GLY A 11 3.52 8.50 24.53
CA GLY A 11 4.95 8.20 24.67
C GLY A 11 5.39 6.82 24.26
N LYS A 12 4.51 6.02 23.64
CA LYS A 12 4.83 4.69 23.13
C LYS A 12 4.90 4.69 21.60
N LEU A 13 5.86 3.96 21.08
CA LEU A 13 5.91 3.63 19.65
C LEU A 13 4.83 2.58 19.36
N LEU A 14 3.92 2.88 18.45
CA LEU A 14 2.87 1.96 17.99
C LEU A 14 3.17 1.37 16.60
N PHE A 15 3.98 2.08 15.81
CA PHE A 15 4.31 1.68 14.47
C PHE A 15 5.62 2.32 14.03
N VAL A 16 6.45 1.57 13.36
CA VAL A 16 7.68 2.03 12.71
C VAL A 16 7.76 1.37 11.35
N GLU A 17 7.95 2.14 10.29
CA GLU A 17 8.11 1.61 8.95
C GLU A 17 9.20 2.36 8.18
N PHE A 18 10.28 1.66 7.86
CA PHE A 18 11.26 2.11 6.88
C PHE A 18 10.82 1.77 5.47
N ASN A 19 11.17 2.64 4.55
CA ASN A 19 11.05 2.36 3.14
C ASN A 19 12.16 3.02 2.34
N GLU A 20 12.43 2.50 1.17
CA GLU A 20 13.38 3.06 0.24
C GLU A 20 12.80 3.07 -1.17
N LYS A 21 12.81 4.24 -1.79
CA LYS A 21 12.43 4.42 -3.19
C LYS A 21 13.67 4.41 -4.07
N THR A 22 13.61 3.67 -5.15
CA THR A 22 14.71 3.63 -6.14
C THR A 22 14.88 4.99 -6.83
N MET A 23 16.06 5.22 -7.40
CA MET A 23 16.27 6.35 -8.30
C MET A 23 15.53 6.12 -9.62
N PRO A 24 15.18 7.19 -10.37
CA PRO A 24 14.42 7.08 -11.61
C PRO A 24 15.10 6.24 -12.70
N ASP A 25 16.41 6.20 -12.71
CA ASP A 25 17.24 5.48 -13.68
C ASP A 25 17.74 4.12 -13.19
N TYR A 26 17.27 3.66 -12.04
CA TYR A 26 17.74 2.43 -11.43
C TYR A 26 17.32 1.20 -12.24
N TYR A 27 18.30 0.43 -12.69
CA TYR A 27 18.13 -0.74 -13.53
C TYR A 27 17.24 -0.50 -14.76
N ASN A 28 17.56 0.52 -15.54
CA ASN A 28 16.98 0.76 -16.86
C ASN A 28 15.45 0.74 -16.88
N GLN A 29 14.82 1.62 -16.16
CA GLN A 29 13.36 1.84 -16.21
C GLN A 29 12.50 0.81 -15.51
N TYR A 30 12.92 -0.45 -15.36
CA TYR A 30 12.08 -1.48 -14.76
C TYR A 30 11.82 -1.23 -13.26
N PHE A 31 12.86 -0.79 -12.52
CA PHE A 31 12.76 -0.45 -11.11
C PHE A 31 12.98 1.04 -10.83
N GLY A 32 12.84 1.89 -11.82
CA GLY A 32 13.04 3.32 -11.66
C GLY A 32 11.91 3.97 -10.85
N GLY A 33 12.26 4.67 -9.77
CA GLY A 33 11.31 5.43 -8.96
C GLY A 33 10.30 4.60 -8.19
N ILE A 34 10.51 3.31 -8.00
CA ILE A 34 9.58 2.42 -7.30
C ILE A 34 9.89 2.27 -5.81
N ASP A 35 8.86 1.90 -5.07
CA ASP A 35 8.94 1.47 -3.67
C ASP A 35 9.57 0.07 -3.57
N LYS A 36 10.65 -0.05 -2.77
CA LYS A 36 11.37 -1.32 -2.64
C LYS A 36 10.71 -2.29 -1.68
N ARG A 37 9.86 -1.81 -0.79
CA ARG A 37 9.29 -2.63 0.27
C ARG A 37 8.11 -3.47 -0.19
N ARG A 38 7.20 -2.87 -0.97
CA ARG A 38 5.89 -3.44 -1.30
C ARG A 38 5.70 -3.74 -2.78
N THR A 39 6.80 -3.89 -3.51
CA THR A 39 6.81 -4.22 -4.92
C THR A 39 7.51 -5.55 -5.18
N ASP A 40 7.48 -6.01 -6.40
CA ASP A 40 8.24 -7.16 -6.87
C ASP A 40 9.78 -6.98 -6.84
N TYR A 41 10.25 -5.79 -6.40
CA TYR A 41 11.67 -5.56 -6.14
C TYR A 41 12.28 -6.60 -5.18
N GLY A 42 11.55 -6.99 -4.15
CA GLY A 42 12.01 -8.03 -3.22
C GLY A 42 12.19 -9.39 -3.89
N ILE A 43 11.28 -9.76 -4.78
CA ILE A 43 11.36 -11.01 -5.55
C ILE A 43 12.57 -10.98 -6.48
N TRP A 44 12.74 -9.89 -7.22
CA TRP A 44 13.92 -9.70 -8.06
C TRP A 44 15.20 -9.71 -7.24
N GLN A 45 15.23 -9.04 -6.10
CA GLN A 45 16.40 -9.02 -5.21
C GLN A 45 16.75 -10.43 -4.73
N ALA A 46 15.76 -11.23 -4.32
CA ALA A 46 15.95 -12.62 -3.88
C ALA A 46 16.59 -13.50 -4.97
N SER A 47 16.35 -13.20 -6.25
CA SER A 47 16.96 -13.93 -7.37
C SER A 47 18.46 -13.67 -7.56
N LYS A 48 19.02 -12.64 -6.91
CA LYS A 48 20.45 -12.33 -7.03
C LYS A 48 21.29 -13.31 -6.21
N PRO A 49 22.43 -13.79 -6.70
CA PRO A 49 23.22 -14.82 -6.03
C PRO A 49 23.58 -14.49 -4.57
N ARG A 50 23.86 -13.21 -4.28
CA ARG A 50 24.19 -12.77 -2.92
C ARG A 50 23.00 -12.88 -1.97
N GLN A 51 21.84 -12.44 -2.39
CA GLN A 51 20.61 -12.49 -1.60
C GLN A 51 20.07 -13.91 -1.50
N ALA A 52 20.12 -14.67 -2.58
CA ALA A 52 19.77 -16.09 -2.56
C ALA A 52 20.62 -16.88 -1.54
N LYS A 53 21.93 -16.57 -1.44
CA LYS A 53 22.81 -17.17 -0.42
C LYS A 53 22.49 -16.69 1.01
N ALA A 54 22.12 -15.41 1.16
CA ALA A 54 21.80 -14.84 2.47
C ALA A 54 20.39 -15.21 2.94
N GLY A 55 19.47 -15.54 2.03
CA GLY A 55 18.06 -15.77 2.33
C GLY A 55 17.32 -14.52 2.83
N VAL A 56 17.86 -13.32 2.58
CA VAL A 56 17.36 -12.05 3.13
C VAL A 56 17.26 -11.01 2.04
N VAL A 57 16.11 -10.37 1.94
CA VAL A 57 15.90 -9.18 1.10
C VAL A 57 15.80 -7.91 1.97
N LEU A 58 15.76 -6.74 1.30
CA LEU A 58 15.74 -5.46 2.03
C LEU A 58 14.53 -5.32 2.95
N ALA A 59 13.36 -5.75 2.51
CA ALA A 59 12.14 -5.69 3.33
C ALA A 59 12.27 -6.48 4.65
N ASP A 60 12.93 -7.64 4.62
CA ASP A 60 13.20 -8.44 5.83
C ASP A 60 14.15 -7.69 6.78
N GLY A 61 15.17 -7.03 6.21
CA GLY A 61 16.10 -6.21 7.00
C GLY A 61 15.45 -5.00 7.65
N MET A 62 14.52 -4.36 6.95
CA MET A 62 13.70 -3.27 7.49
C MET A 62 12.83 -3.78 8.63
N ALA A 63 12.04 -4.82 8.40
CA ALA A 63 11.15 -5.41 9.40
C ALA A 63 11.91 -5.87 10.66
N PHE A 64 13.10 -6.44 10.50
CA PHE A 64 13.93 -6.88 11.61
C PHE A 64 14.40 -5.72 12.52
N VAL A 65 14.78 -4.59 11.94
CA VAL A 65 15.17 -3.40 12.71
C VAL A 65 13.95 -2.73 13.33
N GLU A 66 12.84 -2.64 12.60
CA GLU A 66 11.57 -2.10 13.10
C GLU A 66 11.08 -2.87 14.34
N ALA A 67 11.13 -4.20 14.30
CA ALA A 67 10.76 -5.05 15.42
C ALA A 67 11.62 -4.73 16.66
N GLN A 68 12.93 -4.55 16.49
CA GLN A 68 13.82 -4.16 17.60
C GLN A 68 13.49 -2.78 18.15
N MET A 69 13.15 -1.80 17.28
CA MET A 69 12.72 -0.47 17.70
C MET A 69 11.42 -0.53 18.51
N MET A 70 10.47 -1.33 18.03
CA MET A 70 9.19 -1.55 18.72
C MET A 70 9.39 -2.24 20.08
N GLU A 71 10.23 -3.26 20.17
CA GLU A 71 10.54 -3.96 21.41
C GLU A 71 11.23 -3.04 22.42
N LYS A 72 12.23 -2.28 21.96
CA LYS A 72 12.98 -1.33 22.79
C LYS A 72 12.21 -0.03 23.07
N GLN A 73 11.12 0.19 22.39
CA GLN A 73 10.36 1.45 22.43
C GLN A 73 11.25 2.67 22.18
N SER A 74 12.19 2.55 21.24
CA SER A 74 13.16 3.58 20.94
C SER A 74 13.54 3.57 19.46
N LEU A 75 13.65 4.74 18.87
CA LEU A 75 14.21 4.94 17.53
C LEU A 75 15.73 5.06 17.52
N GLU A 76 16.36 5.14 18.71
CA GLU A 76 17.80 5.26 18.89
C GLU A 76 18.38 4.05 19.61
N GLY A 77 19.62 3.73 19.28
CA GLY A 77 20.36 2.65 19.90
C GLY A 77 21.14 1.80 18.90
N ASN A 78 21.74 0.76 19.41
CA ASN A 78 22.40 -0.23 18.59
C ASN A 78 21.37 -1.29 18.17
N PHE A 79 21.14 -1.39 16.87
CA PHE A 79 20.26 -2.39 16.26
C PHE A 79 21.09 -3.41 15.49
N GLU A 80 20.74 -4.67 15.66
CA GLU A 80 21.30 -5.74 14.84
C GLU A 80 20.80 -5.63 13.41
N LEU A 81 21.68 -5.91 12.45
CA LEU A 81 21.36 -5.82 11.04
C LEU A 81 21.49 -7.19 10.37
N LEU A 82 20.49 -7.57 9.60
CA LEU A 82 20.57 -8.80 8.84
C LEU A 82 21.59 -8.71 7.69
N THR A 83 22.40 -9.75 7.55
CA THR A 83 23.31 -9.89 6.42
C THR A 83 22.49 -9.99 5.13
N GLY A 84 22.80 -9.17 4.14
CA GLY A 84 22.04 -9.04 2.91
C GLY A 84 21.26 -7.72 2.79
N ALA A 85 20.83 -7.14 3.92
CA ALA A 85 20.13 -5.85 3.98
C ALA A 85 20.93 -4.74 4.67
N SER A 86 22.04 -5.07 5.33
CA SER A 86 22.80 -4.17 6.22
C SER A 86 23.27 -2.87 5.56
N GLY A 87 23.59 -2.88 4.27
CA GLY A 87 24.04 -1.68 3.54
C GLY A 87 22.94 -0.61 3.48
N SER A 88 21.76 -0.97 3.02
CA SER A 88 20.61 -0.05 2.97
C SER A 88 20.16 0.38 4.35
N MET A 89 20.15 -0.54 5.33
CA MET A 89 19.75 -0.18 6.69
C MET A 89 20.69 0.84 7.34
N ARG A 90 22.01 0.77 7.10
CA ARG A 90 22.93 1.81 7.55
C ARG A 90 22.62 3.20 6.99
N ASN A 91 22.06 3.26 5.77
CA ASN A 91 21.66 4.52 5.16
C ASN A 91 20.28 5.01 5.68
N LEU A 92 19.43 4.09 6.16
CA LEU A 92 18.08 4.42 6.67
C LEU A 92 18.09 4.78 8.16
N LEU A 93 18.94 4.16 8.96
CA LEU A 93 19.02 4.40 10.40
C LEU A 93 19.22 5.88 10.81
N PRO A 94 20.00 6.72 10.10
CA PRO A 94 20.07 8.14 10.42
C PRO A 94 18.72 8.88 10.37
N LEU A 95 17.74 8.37 9.61
CA LEU A 95 16.38 8.93 9.62
C LEU A 95 15.71 8.73 10.98
N ALA A 96 15.91 7.57 11.61
CA ALA A 96 15.36 7.28 12.93
C ALA A 96 15.93 8.21 14.00
N SER A 97 17.26 8.41 14.00
CA SER A 97 17.91 9.35 14.93
C SER A 97 17.49 10.81 14.70
N LYS A 98 17.20 11.20 13.47
CA LYS A 98 16.65 12.52 13.18
C LYS A 98 15.22 12.65 13.70
N LEU A 99 14.38 11.67 13.40
CA LEU A 99 12.95 11.69 13.78
C LEU A 99 12.75 11.58 15.30
N SER A 100 13.64 10.88 16.02
CA SER A 100 13.57 10.73 17.48
C SER A 100 13.56 12.09 18.21
N LYS A 101 14.21 13.09 17.63
CA LYS A 101 14.25 14.45 18.17
C LYS A 101 12.97 15.23 17.90
N GLU A 102 12.32 14.93 16.78
CA GLU A 102 11.09 15.61 16.34
C GLU A 102 9.85 15.07 17.06
N ILE A 103 9.79 13.77 17.32
CA ILE A 103 8.63 13.14 18.01
C ILE A 103 8.48 13.51 19.48
N GLN A 104 9.44 14.24 20.07
CA GLN A 104 9.34 14.80 21.41
C GLN A 104 8.21 15.84 21.52
N THR A 105 7.77 16.39 20.39
CA THR A 105 6.72 17.40 20.33
C THR A 105 5.42 16.73 19.92
N SER A 106 4.33 17.01 20.64
CA SER A 106 2.99 16.52 20.28
C SER A 106 2.59 17.02 18.90
N SER A 107 2.26 16.11 18.00
CA SER A 107 1.73 16.45 16.68
C SER A 107 0.26 16.87 16.77
N LYS A 108 -0.14 17.84 15.97
CA LYS A 108 -1.56 18.16 15.74
C LYS A 108 -2.25 17.10 14.87
N GLN A 109 -1.46 16.34 14.13
CA GLN A 109 -1.95 15.28 13.27
C GLN A 109 -2.28 14.04 14.09
N LYS A 110 -3.45 13.48 13.82
CA LYS A 110 -3.91 12.22 14.41
C LYS A 110 -4.08 11.20 13.30
N LEU A 111 -3.41 10.06 13.46
CA LEU A 111 -3.52 8.94 12.55
C LEU A 111 -4.62 7.99 13.01
N TYR A 112 -5.47 7.61 12.09
CA TYR A 112 -6.44 6.52 12.21
C TYR A 112 -6.12 5.49 11.14
N SER A 113 -5.95 4.23 11.55
CA SER A 113 -5.61 3.15 10.64
C SER A 113 -6.39 1.90 10.99
N LEU A 114 -6.83 1.20 9.96
CA LEU A 114 -7.50 -0.09 10.06
C LEU A 114 -6.88 -1.03 9.02
N SER A 115 -6.65 -2.28 9.42
CA SER A 115 -6.35 -3.36 8.49
C SER A 115 -7.35 -4.49 8.69
N GLU A 116 -7.80 -5.07 7.59
CA GLU A 116 -8.79 -6.14 7.60
C GLU A 116 -8.44 -7.23 6.58
N ASN A 117 -8.59 -8.47 7.00
CA ASN A 117 -8.37 -9.62 6.12
C ASN A 117 -9.70 -9.98 5.43
N PHE A 118 -9.74 -9.81 4.12
CA PHE A 118 -10.91 -10.15 3.29
C PHE A 118 -10.94 -11.61 2.85
N GLY A 119 -10.03 -12.44 3.33
CA GLY A 119 -9.85 -13.80 2.87
C GLY A 119 -9.06 -13.86 1.55
N TYR A 120 -8.96 -15.07 1.00
CA TYR A 120 -8.27 -15.34 -0.27
C TYR A 120 -6.82 -14.83 -0.35
N GLY A 121 -6.19 -14.54 0.79
CA GLY A 121 -4.85 -13.99 0.86
C GLY A 121 -4.78 -12.49 0.58
N LEU A 122 -5.84 -11.75 0.85
CA LEU A 122 -5.92 -10.31 0.63
C LEU A 122 -6.24 -9.57 1.94
N THR A 123 -5.42 -8.58 2.28
CA THR A 123 -5.62 -7.69 3.42
C THR A 123 -5.79 -6.25 2.93
N GLY A 124 -6.92 -5.63 3.27
CA GLY A 124 -7.12 -4.19 3.08
C GLY A 124 -6.40 -3.41 4.17
N TRP A 125 -5.91 -2.24 3.82
CA TRP A 125 -5.30 -1.28 4.72
C TRP A 125 -5.77 0.13 4.43
N LEU A 126 -6.54 0.69 5.35
CA LEU A 126 -7.07 2.05 5.28
C LEU A 126 -6.34 2.90 6.32
N ARG A 127 -5.90 4.09 5.89
CA ARG A 127 -5.21 5.06 6.73
C ARG A 127 -5.69 6.47 6.45
N ILE A 128 -5.99 7.20 7.51
CA ILE A 128 -6.48 8.57 7.47
C ILE A 128 -5.69 9.42 8.47
N VAL A 129 -5.21 10.57 8.04
CA VAL A 129 -4.58 11.56 8.93
C VAL A 129 -5.51 12.77 9.04
N ILE A 130 -5.84 13.14 10.27
CA ILE A 130 -6.69 14.28 10.58
C ILE A 130 -5.86 15.35 11.29
N GLU A 131 -5.95 16.59 10.81
CA GLU A 131 -5.37 17.77 11.42
C GLU A 131 -6.42 18.88 11.45
N ASP A 132 -6.61 19.53 12.61
CA ASP A 132 -7.57 20.60 12.83
C ASP A 132 -9.00 20.27 12.30
N GLY A 133 -9.43 19.02 12.49
CA GLY A 133 -10.76 18.52 12.09
C GLY A 133 -10.93 18.23 10.60
N LYS A 134 -9.85 18.23 9.82
CA LYS A 134 -9.85 17.92 8.39
C LYS A 134 -8.99 16.72 8.07
N ILE A 135 -9.41 15.94 7.10
CA ILE A 135 -8.57 14.88 6.52
C ILE A 135 -7.47 15.55 5.68
N VAL A 136 -6.22 15.39 6.10
CA VAL A 136 -5.05 15.97 5.41
C VAL A 136 -4.24 14.91 4.65
N ASP A 137 -4.37 13.65 5.00
CA ASP A 137 -3.87 12.52 4.20
C ASP A 137 -4.84 11.36 4.26
N PHE A 138 -4.88 10.61 3.18
CA PHE A 138 -5.73 9.45 2.99
C PHE A 138 -4.99 8.42 2.15
N ARG A 139 -5.06 7.15 2.55
CA ARG A 139 -4.52 6.05 1.77
C ARG A 139 -5.35 4.80 1.98
N TYR A 140 -5.73 4.17 0.89
CA TYR A 140 -6.26 2.82 0.86
C TYR A 140 -5.38 1.95 -0.02
N ASP A 141 -5.11 0.74 0.43
CA ASP A 141 -4.33 -0.27 -0.31
C ASP A 141 -4.83 -1.67 0.00
N GLU A 142 -4.53 -2.59 -0.88
CA GLU A 142 -4.77 -4.01 -0.68
C GLU A 142 -3.44 -4.75 -0.86
N ILE A 143 -3.08 -5.56 0.14
CA ILE A 143 -1.78 -6.22 0.23
C ILE A 143 -2.00 -7.72 0.21
N PHE A 144 -1.28 -8.42 -0.67
CA PHE A 144 -1.31 -9.87 -0.74
C PHE A 144 -0.55 -10.52 0.42
N ALA A 145 -0.98 -11.73 0.79
CA ALA A 145 -0.40 -12.49 1.89
C ALA A 145 1.10 -12.74 1.73
N ASP A 146 1.76 -13.06 2.85
CA ASP A 146 3.20 -13.33 2.92
C ASP A 146 3.64 -14.59 2.18
N HIS A 147 2.72 -15.49 1.87
CA HIS A 147 2.96 -16.73 1.10
C HIS A 147 1.82 -16.98 0.13
N GLN A 148 2.07 -17.90 -0.80
CA GLN A 148 1.18 -18.11 -1.94
C GLN A 148 -0.07 -18.92 -1.62
N GLU A 149 -0.04 -19.76 -0.58
CA GLU A 149 -1.10 -20.70 -0.28
C GLU A 149 -2.46 -20.06 -0.02
N PRO A 150 -2.55 -18.96 0.78
CA PRO A 150 -3.83 -18.29 1.05
C PRO A 150 -4.41 -17.58 -0.19
N ILE A 151 -3.59 -17.31 -1.21
CA ILE A 151 -4.05 -16.62 -2.41
C ILE A 151 -4.82 -17.60 -3.27
N ARG A 152 -6.14 -17.35 -3.40
CA ARG A 152 -7.07 -18.26 -4.07
C ARG A 152 -6.78 -18.43 -5.56
N TYR A 153 -6.50 -17.33 -6.24
CA TYR A 153 -6.38 -17.31 -7.70
C TYR A 153 -4.93 -17.62 -8.11
N PRO A 154 -4.68 -18.69 -8.89
CA PRO A 154 -3.32 -19.11 -9.26
C PRO A 154 -2.49 -18.01 -9.91
N GLU A 155 -3.10 -17.22 -10.78
CA GLU A 155 -2.46 -16.11 -11.51
C GLU A 155 -2.02 -14.97 -10.58
N LEU A 156 -2.68 -14.82 -9.42
CA LEU A 156 -2.33 -13.79 -8.43
C LEU A 156 -1.27 -14.25 -7.43
N LYS A 157 -0.96 -15.53 -7.35
CA LYS A 157 0.02 -16.07 -6.39
C LYS A 157 1.41 -15.45 -6.54
N ARG A 158 1.76 -14.98 -7.73
CA ARG A 158 3.02 -14.27 -8.00
C ARG A 158 3.11 -12.92 -7.28
N TYR A 159 1.99 -12.36 -6.85
CA TYR A 159 1.93 -11.06 -6.17
C TYR A 159 2.02 -11.17 -4.64
N TYR A 160 2.28 -12.35 -4.09
CA TYR A 160 2.44 -12.50 -2.64
C TYR A 160 3.43 -11.47 -2.07
N LYS A 161 3.18 -10.97 -0.88
CA LYS A 161 3.89 -9.86 -0.22
C LYS A 161 3.77 -8.50 -0.92
N GLN A 162 3.03 -8.40 -2.01
CA GLN A 162 2.96 -7.16 -2.78
C GLN A 162 1.71 -6.36 -2.43
N SER A 163 1.86 -5.05 -2.55
CA SER A 163 0.78 -4.09 -2.54
C SER A 163 0.20 -3.94 -3.94
N LYS A 164 -1.10 -3.87 -4.07
CA LYS A 164 -1.75 -3.55 -5.34
C LYS A 164 -1.40 -2.14 -5.81
N TYR A 165 -1.25 -1.20 -4.88
CA TYR A 165 -0.95 0.19 -5.21
C TYR A 165 0.49 0.39 -5.71
N PHE A 166 1.47 -0.29 -5.09
CA PHE A 166 2.88 -0.05 -5.34
C PHE A 166 3.51 -1.00 -6.37
N SER A 167 2.92 -2.15 -6.62
CA SER A 167 3.50 -3.13 -7.54
C SER A 167 3.39 -2.67 -9.00
N PRO A 168 4.50 -2.44 -9.71
CA PRO A 168 4.47 -2.09 -11.12
C PRO A 168 3.80 -3.17 -11.99
N CYS A 169 4.06 -4.43 -11.68
CA CYS A 169 3.48 -5.55 -12.42
C CYS A 169 1.96 -5.65 -12.26
N TYR A 170 1.44 -5.22 -11.12
CA TYR A 170 -0.01 -5.20 -10.88
C TYR A 170 -0.71 -4.06 -11.64
N GLN A 171 0.02 -3.01 -11.99
CA GLN A 171 -0.48 -1.88 -12.77
C GLN A 171 -0.47 -2.15 -14.29
N ASP A 172 0.06 -3.28 -14.74
CA ASP A 172 0.08 -3.65 -16.14
C ASP A 172 -1.33 -4.04 -16.60
N PRO A 173 -1.96 -3.33 -17.55
CA PRO A 173 -3.29 -3.65 -18.08
C PRO A 173 -3.35 -5.02 -18.77
N PHE A 174 -2.20 -5.59 -19.12
CA PHE A 174 -2.10 -6.94 -19.69
C PHE A 174 -1.75 -8.00 -18.64
N ALA A 175 -1.57 -7.59 -17.37
CA ALA A 175 -1.36 -8.56 -16.31
C ALA A 175 -2.62 -9.42 -16.13
N PRO A 176 -2.50 -10.73 -16.08
CA PRO A 176 -3.65 -11.58 -15.87
C PRO A 176 -4.29 -11.29 -14.50
N GLY A 177 -5.55 -10.98 -14.52
CA GLY A 177 -6.39 -11.12 -13.35
C GLY A 177 -7.21 -9.94 -12.92
N TRP A 178 -6.71 -8.72 -12.84
CA TRP A 178 -7.47 -7.68 -12.15
C TRP A 178 -7.83 -6.46 -12.97
N ASP A 179 -6.92 -5.95 -13.77
CA ASP A 179 -7.19 -4.76 -14.57
C ASP A 179 -8.01 -5.07 -15.84
N ARG A 180 -8.45 -6.32 -15.97
CA ARG A 180 -9.39 -6.72 -17.01
C ARG A 180 -10.76 -6.07 -16.87
N HIS A 181 -11.10 -5.60 -15.67
CA HIS A 181 -12.37 -4.94 -15.39
C HIS A 181 -12.35 -3.45 -15.73
N CYS A 182 -11.17 -2.90 -15.96
CA CYS A 182 -11.01 -1.50 -16.32
C CYS A 182 -9.82 -1.37 -17.29
N TRP A 183 -10.11 -1.31 -18.58
CA TRP A 183 -9.10 -1.37 -19.65
C TRP A 183 -7.99 -0.31 -19.54
N ASN A 184 -8.26 0.81 -18.91
CA ASN A 184 -7.32 1.92 -18.82
C ASN A 184 -7.07 2.38 -17.37
N CYS A 185 -7.53 1.62 -16.38
CA CYS A 185 -7.38 2.02 -14.99
C CYS A 185 -6.57 0.98 -14.24
N SER A 186 -5.43 1.39 -13.71
CA SER A 186 -4.74 0.60 -12.72
C SER A 186 -5.37 0.81 -11.34
N PHE A 187 -5.18 -0.16 -10.44
CA PHE A 187 -5.60 0.00 -9.04
C PHE A 187 -5.08 1.32 -8.45
N ARG A 188 -3.83 1.67 -8.74
CA ARG A 188 -3.24 2.95 -8.31
C ARG A 188 -4.04 4.15 -8.81
N ALA A 189 -4.33 4.20 -10.11
CA ALA A 189 -5.07 5.32 -10.69
C ALA A 189 -6.45 5.48 -10.05
N ILE A 190 -7.16 4.37 -9.82
CA ILE A 190 -8.47 4.35 -9.17
C ILE A 190 -8.36 4.84 -7.71
N MET A 191 -7.36 4.39 -6.97
CA MET A 191 -7.15 4.81 -5.59
C MET A 191 -6.64 6.25 -5.47
N ASP A 192 -5.91 6.76 -6.43
CA ASP A 192 -5.51 8.17 -6.50
C ASP A 192 -6.72 9.08 -6.71
N LEU A 193 -7.70 8.66 -7.52
CA LEU A 193 -8.97 9.37 -7.69
C LEU A 193 -9.79 9.37 -6.40
N LEU A 194 -9.90 8.22 -5.75
CA LEU A 194 -10.56 8.11 -4.44
C LEU A 194 -9.89 9.03 -3.42
N ARG A 195 -8.57 9.01 -3.35
CA ARG A 195 -7.80 9.90 -2.46
C ARG A 195 -8.09 11.37 -2.74
N ALA A 196 -8.05 11.77 -4.00
CA ALA A 196 -8.33 13.15 -4.40
C ALA A 196 -9.75 13.56 -4.01
N ARG A 197 -10.75 12.70 -4.24
CA ARG A 197 -12.14 12.93 -3.89
C ARG A 197 -12.32 13.09 -2.37
N VAL A 198 -11.77 12.18 -1.57
CA VAL A 198 -11.86 12.24 -0.11
C VAL A 198 -11.21 13.51 0.44
N LEU A 199 -10.05 13.90 -0.07
CA LEU A 199 -9.38 15.13 0.36
C LEU A 199 -10.13 16.40 -0.04
N GLU A 200 -10.73 16.42 -1.23
CA GLU A 200 -11.52 17.54 -1.72
C GLU A 200 -12.85 17.68 -0.97
N LYS A 201 -13.60 16.60 -0.87
CA LYS A 201 -14.97 16.61 -0.31
C LYS A 201 -15.00 16.46 1.20
N GLN A 202 -13.91 15.98 1.81
CA GLN A 202 -13.87 15.63 3.22
C GLN A 202 -14.96 14.59 3.57
N ASP A 203 -15.23 13.69 2.65
CA ASP A 203 -16.25 12.65 2.73
C ASP A 203 -15.65 11.31 2.33
N LEU A 204 -15.75 10.33 3.22
CA LEU A 204 -15.23 8.98 3.00
C LEU A 204 -16.15 8.11 2.13
N PHE A 205 -17.39 8.54 1.94
CA PHE A 205 -18.42 7.73 1.29
C PHE A 205 -18.85 8.27 -0.08
N ASP A 206 -18.39 9.47 -0.44
CA ASP A 206 -18.66 10.05 -1.76
C ASP A 206 -17.77 9.41 -2.83
N ILE A 207 -18.20 8.25 -3.31
CA ILE A 207 -17.56 7.52 -4.41
C ILE A 207 -18.38 7.53 -5.70
N GLU A 208 -19.50 8.23 -5.72
CA GLU A 208 -20.35 8.30 -6.88
C GLU A 208 -19.61 8.92 -8.08
N GLY A 209 -19.64 8.24 -9.21
CA GLY A 209 -18.93 8.66 -10.42
C GLY A 209 -17.40 8.43 -10.42
N LEU A 210 -16.81 7.94 -9.33
CA LEU A 210 -15.37 7.62 -9.31
C LEU A 210 -14.99 6.35 -10.06
N ILE A 211 -15.93 5.46 -10.27
CA ILE A 211 -15.71 4.15 -10.89
C ILE A 211 -15.19 4.30 -12.32
N TYR A 212 -15.53 5.41 -12.95
CA TYR A 212 -15.24 5.69 -14.35
C TYR A 212 -14.78 7.14 -14.50
N THR A 213 -13.56 7.33 -14.90
CA THR A 213 -12.90 8.62 -14.92
C THR A 213 -13.37 9.55 -16.02
N ASP A 214 -13.82 8.97 -17.10
CA ASP A 214 -14.55 9.66 -18.17
C ASP A 214 -15.36 8.62 -18.96
N GLY A 215 -16.52 9.00 -19.45
CA GLY A 215 -17.40 8.12 -20.20
C GLY A 215 -16.85 7.66 -21.55
N GLU A 216 -15.75 8.26 -22.01
CA GLU A 216 -15.15 7.97 -23.31
C GLU A 216 -14.09 6.86 -23.25
N ASN A 217 -13.46 6.70 -22.10
CA ASN A 217 -12.39 5.71 -21.88
C ASN A 217 -12.85 4.46 -21.12
N MET A 218 -14.13 4.34 -20.87
CA MET A 218 -14.69 3.12 -20.31
C MET A 218 -14.63 2.03 -21.37
N GLY A 219 -13.69 1.12 -21.22
CA GLY A 219 -13.79 -0.15 -21.90
C GLY A 219 -15.11 -0.83 -21.53
N PRO A 220 -15.59 -1.75 -22.34
CA PRO A 220 -16.79 -2.50 -22.05
C PRO A 220 -16.66 -3.11 -20.66
N LEU A 221 -17.69 -2.95 -19.86
CA LEU A 221 -17.75 -3.56 -18.54
C LEU A 221 -17.60 -5.06 -18.68
N TRP A 222 -16.69 -5.60 -17.93
CA TRP A 222 -16.42 -7.00 -17.95
C TRP A 222 -17.54 -7.75 -17.23
N ASP A 223 -18.25 -8.59 -17.95
CA ASP A 223 -19.10 -9.59 -17.34
C ASP A 223 -18.23 -10.74 -16.86
N HIS A 224 -18.24 -11.01 -15.55
CA HIS A 224 -17.47 -12.08 -14.94
C HIS A 224 -17.75 -13.46 -15.53
N ASP A 225 -18.97 -13.65 -16.06
CA ASP A 225 -19.43 -14.91 -16.61
C ASP A 225 -19.26 -14.97 -18.14
N ALA A 226 -18.88 -13.87 -18.77
CA ALA A 226 -18.64 -13.84 -20.21
C ALA A 226 -17.25 -14.40 -20.57
N PRO A 227 -17.13 -15.13 -21.68
CA PRO A 227 -15.84 -15.50 -22.22
C PRO A 227 -14.95 -14.28 -22.46
N PHE A 228 -13.64 -14.44 -22.25
CA PHE A 228 -12.66 -13.36 -22.33
C PHE A 228 -12.71 -12.55 -23.64
N ASP A 229 -13.08 -13.18 -24.73
CA ASP A 229 -13.18 -12.65 -26.08
C ASP A 229 -14.59 -12.22 -26.50
N ALA A 230 -15.58 -12.35 -25.60
CA ALA A 230 -16.95 -11.93 -25.91
C ALA A 230 -17.03 -10.41 -26.05
N PRO A 231 -17.72 -9.90 -27.08
CA PRO A 231 -17.98 -8.47 -27.19
C PRO A 231 -18.83 -8.04 -26.01
N GLN A 232 -18.30 -7.12 -25.22
CA GLN A 232 -18.98 -6.58 -24.05
C GLN A 232 -20.03 -5.57 -24.51
N THR A 233 -21.29 -5.95 -24.46
CA THR A 233 -22.40 -5.15 -24.98
C THR A 233 -23.17 -4.39 -23.91
N ASN A 234 -22.84 -4.56 -22.63
CA ASN A 234 -23.65 -4.03 -21.54
C ASN A 234 -23.00 -2.81 -20.88
N SER A 235 -23.73 -1.72 -20.90
CA SER A 235 -23.45 -0.47 -20.23
C SER A 235 -23.78 -0.48 -18.73
N VAL A 236 -23.81 -1.63 -18.07
CA VAL A 236 -24.03 -1.70 -16.64
C VAL A 236 -22.76 -1.23 -15.93
N GLN A 237 -22.87 -0.15 -15.21
CA GLN A 237 -21.78 0.36 -14.36
C GLN A 237 -21.55 -0.61 -13.20
N VAL A 238 -20.57 -1.48 -13.33
CA VAL A 238 -20.14 -2.34 -12.22
C VAL A 238 -19.16 -1.57 -11.36
N ARG A 239 -19.46 -1.47 -10.08
CA ARG A 239 -18.57 -0.88 -9.10
C ARG A 239 -17.26 -1.66 -9.06
N TYR A 240 -16.13 -0.96 -9.06
CA TYR A 240 -14.83 -1.61 -8.90
C TYR A 240 -14.78 -2.36 -7.57
N PRO A 241 -14.48 -3.66 -7.53
CA PRO A 241 -14.65 -4.49 -6.32
C PRO A 241 -13.93 -3.98 -5.08
N SER A 242 -12.76 -3.37 -5.24
CA SER A 242 -12.01 -2.80 -4.11
C SER A 242 -12.74 -1.62 -3.44
N TYR A 243 -13.69 -0.97 -4.09
CA TYR A 243 -14.52 0.03 -3.44
C TYR A 243 -15.47 -0.56 -2.40
N ASP A 244 -15.93 -1.79 -2.57
CA ASP A 244 -16.77 -2.46 -1.58
C ASP A 244 -15.96 -2.79 -0.32
N ASN A 245 -14.73 -3.30 -0.50
CA ASN A 245 -13.79 -3.51 0.58
C ASN A 245 -13.46 -2.19 1.29
N TYR A 246 -13.16 -1.15 0.52
CA TYR A 246 -12.87 0.18 1.05
C TYR A 246 -14.05 0.74 1.87
N LEU A 247 -15.27 0.72 1.32
CA LEU A 247 -16.46 1.27 2.00
C LEU A 247 -16.77 0.53 3.30
N HIS A 248 -16.57 -0.79 3.31
CA HIS A 248 -16.68 -1.58 4.53
C HIS A 248 -15.70 -1.08 5.59
N MET A 249 -14.42 -0.96 5.24
CA MET A 249 -13.39 -0.45 6.15
C MET A 249 -13.61 1.00 6.56
N ALA A 250 -14.07 1.85 5.65
CA ALA A 250 -14.40 3.25 5.93
C ALA A 250 -15.55 3.35 6.95
N ALA A 251 -16.57 2.48 6.83
CA ALA A 251 -17.68 2.42 7.76
C ALA A 251 -17.24 1.98 9.17
N GLU A 252 -16.34 1.01 9.27
CA GLU A 252 -15.77 0.60 10.55
C GLU A 252 -14.89 1.70 11.16
N LEU A 253 -13.99 2.27 10.37
CA LEU A 253 -13.09 3.32 10.85
C LEU A 253 -13.84 4.58 11.28
N ALA A 254 -14.91 4.96 10.58
CA ALA A 254 -15.73 6.14 10.87
C ALA A 254 -16.32 6.13 12.29
N LYS A 255 -16.54 4.96 12.88
CA LYS A 255 -17.02 4.82 14.26
C LYS A 255 -16.04 5.38 15.29
N HIS A 256 -14.78 5.50 14.93
CA HIS A 256 -13.69 5.94 15.80
C HIS A 256 -13.17 7.35 15.46
N LEU A 257 -13.68 7.95 14.40
CA LEU A 257 -13.27 9.29 13.97
C LEU A 257 -13.97 10.38 14.80
N PRO A 258 -13.32 11.53 15.04
CA PRO A 258 -13.89 12.63 15.81
C PRO A 258 -15.06 13.32 15.09
N THR A 259 -15.14 13.13 13.77
CA THR A 259 -16.18 13.69 12.89
C THR A 259 -16.62 12.60 11.92
N PRO A 260 -17.91 12.50 11.57
CA PRO A 260 -18.41 11.41 10.74
C PRO A 260 -17.95 11.42 9.28
N PHE A 261 -17.38 12.52 8.74
CA PHE A 261 -16.88 12.64 7.38
C PHE A 261 -17.77 11.95 6.32
N GLY A 262 -19.00 12.44 6.15
CA GLY A 262 -19.89 12.00 5.08
C GLY A 262 -20.98 10.98 5.48
N ARG A 263 -21.53 11.10 6.65
CA ARG A 263 -22.78 10.42 7.02
C ARG A 263 -23.88 11.41 7.40
#